data_7ad7fca3391e5b00c123f90250d754e7
#
_entry.id   7ad7fca3391e5b00c123f90250d754e7
#
_cell.length_a   1.000
_cell.length_b   1.000
_cell.length_c   1.000
_cell.angle_alpha   90.00
_cell.angle_beta   90.00
_cell.angle_gamma   90.00
#
_symmetry.space_group_name_H-M   'P 1'
#
loop_
_entity.id
_entity.type
_entity.pdbx_description
1 polymer ?
#
loop_
_entity_poly.entity_id
_entity_poly.type
_entity_poly.pdbx_seq_one_letter_code
_entity_poly.pdbx_strand_id
1 'polypeptide(L)'
;MKKSLRELCTAIAICFCATGNLFATDNQFNTDHTMDKNLNLIKEWDKVFPQSDKVSHSKVTFRNRYGITLAADMYKPKHADGKLPAIAISGPFGAVKEQSSGLYAQELAERG
;
A
#
# COMPACT_ATOMS: atom_id res chain seq x y z
N MET A 1 43.59 -36.72 15.46
CA MET A 1 42.21 -36.54 15.01
C MET A 1 42.05 -35.12 14.51
N LYS A 2 42.18 -34.92 13.19
CA LYS A 2 41.98 -33.60 12.56
C LYS A 2 40.52 -33.59 12.02
N LYS A 3 39.59 -33.01 12.78
CA LYS A 3 38.28 -32.68 12.22
C LYS A 3 38.47 -31.57 11.20
N SER A 4 37.98 -31.85 10.00
CA SER A 4 38.16 -30.99 8.85
C SER A 4 37.50 -29.61 9.10
N LEU A 5 38.25 -28.56 8.79
CA LEU A 5 37.81 -27.17 8.85
C LEU A 5 36.52 -26.91 8.02
N ARG A 6 36.19 -27.83 7.10
CA ARG A 6 34.97 -27.81 6.29
C ARG A 6 33.69 -28.07 7.11
N GLU A 7 33.77 -28.94 8.14
CA GLU A 7 32.59 -29.23 8.98
C GLU A 7 32.25 -28.07 9.93
N LEU A 8 33.27 -27.32 10.35
CA LEU A 8 33.07 -26.15 11.18
C LEU A 8 32.37 -24.98 10.43
N CYS A 9 32.73 -24.84 9.13
CA CYS A 9 32.06 -23.81 8.30
C CYS A 9 30.59 -24.15 8.01
N THR A 10 30.25 -25.44 7.88
CA THR A 10 28.88 -25.87 7.59
C THR A 10 27.97 -25.64 8.83
N ALA A 11 28.50 -25.89 10.04
CA ALA A 11 27.74 -25.66 11.27
C ALA A 11 27.49 -24.16 11.54
N ILE A 12 28.44 -23.28 11.21
CA ILE A 12 28.28 -21.84 11.36
C ILE A 12 27.31 -21.27 10.31
N ALA A 13 27.30 -21.80 9.09
CA ALA A 13 26.37 -21.35 8.04
C ALA A 13 24.90 -21.70 8.39
N ILE A 14 24.66 -22.86 8.99
CA ILE A 14 23.31 -23.27 9.42
C ILE A 14 22.82 -22.43 10.59
N CYS A 15 23.72 -22.04 11.52
CA CYS A 15 23.32 -21.18 12.65
C CYS A 15 23.02 -19.75 12.21
N PHE A 16 23.67 -19.23 11.19
CA PHE A 16 23.42 -17.87 10.67
C PHE A 16 22.16 -17.77 9.83
N CYS A 17 21.75 -18.86 9.15
CA CYS A 17 20.47 -18.90 8.43
C CYS A 17 19.26 -19.02 9.37
N ALA A 18 19.44 -19.60 10.58
CA ALA A 18 18.32 -19.75 11.53
C ALA A 18 18.01 -18.47 12.30
N THR A 19 18.94 -17.52 12.42
CA THR A 19 18.73 -16.25 13.12
C THR A 19 18.32 -15.11 12.19
N GLY A 20 18.41 -15.30 10.88
CA GLY A 20 18.00 -14.30 9.87
C GLY A 20 16.48 -14.17 9.67
N ASN A 21 15.69 -15.08 10.21
CA ASN A 21 14.22 -15.08 10.02
C ASN A 21 13.44 -14.42 11.15
N LEU A 22 14.09 -13.75 12.11
CA LEU A 22 13.38 -13.16 13.26
C LEU A 22 12.95 -11.71 13.03
N PHE A 23 13.23 -11.12 11.86
CA PHE A 23 12.79 -9.75 11.51
C PHE A 23 12.19 -9.62 10.10
N ALA A 24 11.84 -10.73 9.46
CA ALA A 24 10.82 -10.67 8.44
C ALA A 24 9.47 -10.62 9.17
N THR A 25 9.10 -9.48 9.70
CA THR A 25 7.70 -9.17 9.84
C THR A 25 7.17 -9.20 8.41
N ASP A 26 6.57 -10.33 8.02
CA ASP A 26 5.62 -10.38 6.95
C ASP A 26 4.55 -9.34 7.29
N ASN A 27 4.82 -8.08 6.90
CA ASN A 27 3.77 -7.17 6.55
C ASN A 27 3.15 -7.77 5.27
N GLN A 28 2.50 -8.91 5.41
CA GLN A 28 1.40 -9.28 4.57
C GLN A 28 0.42 -8.12 4.74
N PHE A 29 0.58 -7.11 3.92
CA PHE A 29 -0.51 -6.23 3.58
C PHE A 29 -1.56 -7.16 3.00
N ASN A 30 -2.42 -7.64 3.91
CA ASN A 30 -3.47 -8.57 3.59
C ASN A 30 -4.38 -7.86 2.60
N THR A 31 -4.14 -8.10 1.31
CA THR A 31 -5.00 -7.66 0.22
C THR A 31 -6.27 -8.50 0.15
N ASP A 32 -6.67 -9.10 1.28
CA ASP A 32 -8.01 -9.62 1.42
C ASP A 32 -8.97 -8.42 1.50
N HIS A 33 -9.14 -7.80 0.33
CA HIS A 33 -10.21 -6.86 0.06
C HIS A 33 -11.53 -7.66 0.00
N THR A 34 -11.91 -8.28 1.11
CA THR A 34 -13.31 -8.59 1.33
C THR A 34 -14.01 -7.24 1.36
N MET A 35 -14.35 -6.75 0.15
CA MET A 35 -15.27 -5.62 0.03
C MET A 35 -16.43 -5.92 0.95
N ASP A 36 -16.62 -5.06 1.93
CA ASP A 36 -17.82 -5.11 2.73
C ASP A 36 -18.96 -4.95 1.73
N LYS A 37 -19.70 -6.03 1.48
CA LYS A 37 -20.71 -6.12 0.40
C LYS A 37 -21.82 -5.07 0.54
N ASN A 38 -21.80 -4.31 1.64
CA ASN A 38 -22.79 -3.29 1.99
C ASN A 38 -22.35 -1.86 1.63
N LEU A 39 -21.10 -1.63 1.18
CA LEU A 39 -20.70 -0.29 0.78
C LEU A 39 -20.98 -0.08 -0.71
N ASN A 40 -22.01 0.71 -1.00
CA ASN A 40 -22.32 1.14 -2.36
C ASN A 40 -21.43 2.34 -2.73
N LEU A 41 -20.24 2.08 -3.27
CA LEU A 41 -19.34 3.14 -3.71
C LEU A 41 -19.80 3.71 -5.05
N ILE A 42 -19.88 5.04 -5.13
CA ILE A 42 -20.16 5.76 -6.38
C ILE A 42 -19.00 5.47 -7.35
N LYS A 43 -19.30 4.91 -8.52
CA LYS A 43 -18.31 4.57 -9.56
C LYS A 43 -17.95 5.74 -10.46
N GLU A 44 -18.84 6.73 -10.54
CA GLU A 44 -18.67 7.91 -11.37
C GLU A 44 -17.66 8.88 -10.75
N TRP A 45 -17.15 9.79 -11.59
CA TRP A 45 -16.26 10.86 -11.13
C TRP A 45 -17.05 11.86 -10.29
N ASP A 46 -16.77 11.91 -9.02
CA ASP A 46 -17.49 12.73 -8.01
C ASP A 46 -16.61 13.86 -7.44
N LYS A 47 -15.53 14.20 -8.13
CA LYS A 47 -14.57 15.21 -7.67
C LYS A 47 -14.93 16.60 -8.22
N VAL A 48 -14.54 17.64 -7.48
CA VAL A 48 -14.73 19.05 -7.88
C VAL A 48 -13.69 19.54 -8.88
N PHE A 49 -12.75 18.68 -9.28
CA PHE A 49 -11.69 18.96 -10.23
C PHE A 49 -11.74 17.96 -11.40
N PRO A 50 -11.19 18.31 -12.59
CA PRO A 50 -11.20 17.43 -13.73
C PRO A 50 -10.32 16.19 -13.50
N GLN A 51 -10.74 15.06 -14.08
CA GLN A 51 -9.96 13.83 -14.05
C GLN A 51 -8.74 13.96 -14.99
N SER A 52 -7.57 13.58 -14.49
CA SER A 52 -6.34 13.53 -15.28
C SER A 52 -6.31 12.30 -16.19
N ASP A 53 -5.85 12.50 -17.41
CA ASP A 53 -5.59 11.42 -18.38
C ASP A 53 -4.30 10.63 -18.08
N LYS A 54 -3.40 11.18 -17.26
CA LYS A 54 -2.12 10.57 -16.86
C LYS A 54 -2.23 9.64 -15.66
N VAL A 55 -3.34 9.71 -14.93
CA VAL A 55 -3.55 9.01 -13.66
C VAL A 55 -4.68 8.01 -13.76
N SER A 56 -4.47 6.84 -13.18
CA SER A 56 -5.51 5.86 -12.94
C SER A 56 -6.09 6.09 -11.55
N HIS A 57 -7.41 6.25 -11.48
CA HIS A 57 -8.17 6.43 -10.24
C HIS A 57 -9.00 5.20 -9.94
N SER A 58 -9.08 4.81 -8.67
CA SER A 58 -9.99 3.78 -8.19
C SER A 58 -10.42 4.06 -6.75
N LYS A 59 -11.66 3.70 -6.42
CA LYS A 59 -12.14 3.72 -5.04
C LYS A 59 -11.76 2.39 -4.38
N VAL A 60 -11.22 2.49 -3.18
CA VAL A 60 -10.77 1.35 -2.38
C VAL A 60 -11.37 1.41 -0.98
N THR A 61 -11.52 0.26 -0.35
CA THR A 61 -11.93 0.16 1.04
C THR A 61 -10.87 -0.55 1.85
N PHE A 62 -10.71 -0.16 3.09
CA PHE A 62 -9.83 -0.84 4.04
C PHE A 62 -10.39 -0.74 5.46
N ARG A 63 -9.99 -1.67 6.32
CA ARG A 63 -10.34 -1.62 7.74
C ARG A 63 -9.23 -0.99 8.55
N ASN A 64 -9.61 -0.07 9.43
CA ASN A 64 -8.68 0.47 10.41
C ASN A 64 -8.48 -0.50 11.58
N ARG A 65 -7.56 -0.18 12.50
CA ARG A 65 -7.28 -1.01 13.68
C ARG A 65 -8.47 -1.22 14.64
N TYR A 66 -9.52 -0.42 14.49
CA TYR A 66 -10.75 -0.53 15.28
C TYR A 66 -11.86 -1.32 14.56
N GLY A 67 -11.55 -1.94 13.42
CA GLY A 67 -12.50 -2.70 12.63
C GLY A 67 -13.49 -1.87 11.80
N ILE A 68 -13.29 -0.55 11.73
CA ILE A 68 -14.15 0.36 10.95
C ILE A 68 -13.69 0.31 9.49
N THR A 69 -14.63 0.05 8.58
CA THR A 69 -14.37 0.08 7.14
C THR A 69 -14.38 1.53 6.65
N LEU A 70 -13.31 1.92 6.00
CA LEU A 70 -13.10 3.25 5.43
C LEU A 70 -13.06 3.16 3.91
N ALA A 71 -13.63 4.16 3.24
CA ALA A 71 -13.51 4.34 1.79
C ALA A 71 -12.44 5.40 1.48
N ALA A 72 -11.60 5.10 0.51
CA ALA A 72 -10.57 6.02 0.03
C ALA A 72 -10.53 6.06 -1.49
N ASP A 73 -9.89 7.08 -2.02
CA ASP A 73 -9.57 7.21 -3.43
C ASP A 73 -8.09 6.93 -3.62
N MET A 74 -7.76 6.03 -4.53
CA MET A 74 -6.39 5.67 -4.88
C MET A 74 -6.06 6.23 -6.27
N TYR A 75 -4.97 6.97 -6.35
CA TYR A 75 -4.44 7.56 -7.57
C TYR A 75 -3.09 6.94 -7.89
N LYS A 76 -2.89 6.47 -9.11
CA LYS A 76 -1.64 5.87 -9.59
C LYS A 76 -1.25 6.45 -10.94
N PRO A 77 0.03 6.72 -11.22
CA PRO A 77 0.49 7.00 -12.58
C PRO A 77 0.12 5.85 -13.52
N LYS A 78 -0.39 6.14 -14.72
CA LYS A 78 -0.77 5.10 -15.71
C LYS A 78 0.43 4.32 -16.26
N HIS A 79 1.60 4.95 -16.30
CA HIS A 79 2.81 4.41 -16.95
C HIS A 79 3.92 4.12 -15.93
N ALA A 80 3.57 3.82 -14.68
CA ALA A 80 4.55 3.51 -13.67
C ALA A 80 4.89 2.02 -13.68
N ASP A 81 6.18 1.71 -13.78
CA ASP A 81 6.71 0.37 -13.70
C ASP A 81 7.29 0.10 -12.29
N GLY A 82 7.02 -1.08 -11.76
CA GLY A 82 7.58 -1.55 -10.51
C GLY A 82 6.89 -1.04 -9.25
N LYS A 83 7.64 -1.00 -8.14
CA LYS A 83 7.13 -0.54 -6.85
C LYS A 83 7.20 0.97 -6.76
N LEU A 84 6.08 1.58 -6.45
CA LEU A 84 5.97 3.02 -6.23
C LEU A 84 5.99 3.33 -4.73
N PRO A 85 6.52 4.51 -4.32
CA PRO A 85 6.30 5.03 -2.99
C PRO A 85 4.81 5.33 -2.79
N ALA A 86 4.31 5.15 -1.56
CA ALA A 86 2.92 5.44 -1.24
C ALA A 86 2.85 6.68 -0.33
N ILE A 87 1.91 7.57 -0.65
CA ILE A 87 1.62 8.77 0.13
C ILE A 87 0.17 8.69 0.59
N ALA A 88 -0.07 8.80 1.89
CA ALA A 88 -1.41 8.93 2.44
C ALA A 88 -1.75 10.41 2.63
N ILE A 89 -2.88 10.85 2.06
CA ILE A 89 -3.33 12.23 2.11
C ILE A 89 -4.71 12.26 2.77
N SER A 90 -4.88 13.14 3.74
CA SER A 90 -6.17 13.43 4.34
C SER A 90 -6.41 14.94 4.43
N GLY A 91 -7.67 15.33 4.37
CA GLY A 91 -8.07 16.71 4.59
C GLY A 91 -8.18 17.07 6.07
N PRO A 92 -8.33 18.37 6.40
CA PRO A 92 -8.64 18.82 7.75
C PRO A 92 -10.06 18.38 8.17
N PHE A 93 -10.36 18.53 9.45
CA PHE A 93 -11.71 18.23 9.97
C PHE A 93 -12.81 18.99 9.17
N GLY A 94 -13.82 18.26 8.73
CA GLY A 94 -14.92 18.79 7.92
C GLY A 94 -14.65 18.87 6.42
N ALA A 95 -13.43 18.59 5.96
CA ALA A 95 -13.14 18.46 4.53
C ALA A 95 -13.48 17.05 4.01
N VAL A 96 -13.84 16.98 2.73
CA VAL A 96 -14.11 15.72 2.04
C VAL A 96 -12.97 15.40 1.06
N LYS A 97 -12.75 14.11 0.83
CA LYS A 97 -11.66 13.61 -0.02
C LYS A 97 -11.82 13.95 -1.51
N GLU A 98 -13.03 14.31 -1.92
CA GLU A 98 -13.40 14.70 -3.27
C GLU A 98 -12.97 16.13 -3.65
N GLN A 99 -12.40 16.87 -2.71
CA GLN A 99 -11.93 18.25 -2.87
C GLN A 99 -10.40 18.33 -2.88
N SER A 100 -9.84 19.23 -2.08
CA SER A 100 -8.40 19.54 -2.07
C SER A 100 -7.49 18.33 -1.87
N SER A 101 -7.81 17.41 -0.96
CA SER A 101 -6.98 16.23 -0.73
C SER A 101 -6.93 15.29 -1.95
N GLY A 102 -8.05 15.13 -2.66
CA GLY A 102 -8.08 14.38 -3.92
C GLY A 102 -7.30 15.06 -5.04
N LEU A 103 -7.40 16.39 -5.14
CA LEU A 103 -6.61 17.16 -6.10
C LEU A 103 -5.11 17.01 -5.85
N TYR A 104 -4.65 17.16 -4.61
CA TYR A 104 -3.24 16.93 -4.27
C TYR A 104 -2.79 15.51 -4.57
N ALA A 105 -3.62 14.51 -4.30
CA ALA A 105 -3.30 13.12 -4.60
C ALA A 105 -3.14 12.89 -6.12
N GLN A 106 -4.02 13.47 -6.94
CA GLN A 106 -3.91 13.40 -8.39
C GLN A 106 -2.65 14.08 -8.91
N GLU A 107 -2.39 15.31 -8.48
CA GLU A 107 -1.21 16.10 -8.87
C GLU A 107 0.11 15.40 -8.50
N LEU A 108 0.19 14.79 -7.33
CA LEU A 108 1.37 14.02 -6.93
C LEU A 108 1.54 12.76 -7.77
N ALA A 109 0.44 12.06 -8.06
CA ALA A 109 0.47 10.87 -8.92
C ALA A 109 0.84 11.19 -10.38
N GLU A 110 0.59 12.41 -10.87
CA GLU A 110 1.05 12.84 -12.20
C GLU A 110 2.57 13.02 -12.29
N ARG A 111 3.21 13.27 -11.17
CA ARG A 111 4.66 13.49 -11.08
C ARG A 111 5.45 12.21 -10.85
N GLY A 112 4.83 11.11 -10.51
CA GLY A 112 5.42 9.80 -10.26
C GLY A 112 5.68 9.48 -8.80
#